data_e0c760b41d50c04ad5583ce86dbee453
#
_entry.id   e0c760b41d50c04ad5583ce86dbee453
#
_cell.length_a   1.000
_cell.length_b   1.000
_cell.length_c   1.000
_cell.angle_alpha   90.00
_cell.angle_beta   90.00
_cell.angle_gamma   90.00
#
_symmetry.space_group_name_H-M   'P 1'
#
loop_
_entity.id
_entity.type
_entity.pdbx_description
1 polymer ?
#
loop_
_entity_poly.entity_id
_entity_poly.type
_entity_poly.pdbx_seq_one_letter_code
_entity_poly.pdbx_strand_id
1 'polypeptide(L)'
;MALDVARVAETLRKDGYCVVDKVLSAGLIAELRAAMYRAQERIVAEVGAERLRRAGEAGVLRLMMKFEPVLCRLLEVPEMLAVVDHHLGATAILHLQNGFILPGAAGGDDFQSSFHQDFPRVLNGYLMSINTFFALDDFSARNGATRVVPGTQQRARPAQGDLERGAVSVECAAGAMIVFDSTLWHAGGRNTSGKDRLAVNQQFTRSYVKQQIDYVRALGEAAILALPARSQQLLGWYTRVVTSLDEYYRPPAERLYRSGQG
;
A
#
# COMPACT_ATOMS: atom_id res chain seq x y z
N MET A 1 -8.51 10.38 20.11
CA MET A 1 -7.23 10.16 20.85
C MET A 1 -6.12 10.02 19.83
N ALA A 2 -4.94 10.57 20.11
CA ALA A 2 -3.79 10.36 19.22
C ALA A 2 -3.41 8.87 19.19
N LEU A 3 -2.91 8.40 18.04
CA LEU A 3 -2.45 7.03 17.86
C LEU A 3 -1.26 6.73 18.79
N ASP A 4 -1.34 5.63 19.52
CA ASP A 4 -0.20 5.10 20.27
C ASP A 4 0.74 4.34 19.32
N VAL A 5 1.67 5.08 18.72
CA VAL A 5 2.63 4.54 17.74
C VAL A 5 3.59 3.52 18.37
N ALA A 6 3.93 3.69 19.64
CA ALA A 6 4.81 2.75 20.36
C ALA A 6 4.14 1.37 20.48
N ARG A 7 2.86 1.34 20.82
CA ARG A 7 2.07 0.10 20.85
C ARG A 7 1.97 -0.56 19.47
N VAL A 8 1.75 0.23 18.41
CA VAL A 8 1.73 -0.28 17.04
C VAL A 8 3.07 -0.93 16.70
N ALA A 9 4.19 -0.25 17.02
CA ALA A 9 5.54 -0.75 16.76
C ALA A 9 5.83 -2.05 17.52
N GLU A 10 5.41 -2.16 18.79
CA GLU A 10 5.57 -3.38 19.57
C GLU A 10 4.78 -4.55 18.95
N THR A 11 3.52 -4.31 18.57
CA THR A 11 2.67 -5.32 17.94
C THR A 11 3.26 -5.76 16.59
N LEU A 12 3.73 -4.81 15.79
CA LEU A 12 4.37 -5.09 14.51
C LEU A 12 5.63 -5.97 14.67
N ARG A 13 6.45 -5.65 15.67
CA ARG A 13 7.66 -6.44 15.97
C ARG A 13 7.34 -7.86 16.42
N LYS A 14 6.28 -8.05 17.20
CA LYS A 14 5.87 -9.36 17.74
C LYS A 14 5.13 -10.20 16.72
N ASP A 15 4.07 -9.66 16.15
CA ASP A 15 3.09 -10.38 15.35
C ASP A 15 3.24 -10.12 13.84
N GLY A 16 3.98 -9.08 13.45
CA GLY A 16 4.19 -8.67 12.07
C GLY A 16 3.07 -7.82 11.49
N TYR A 17 1.97 -7.63 12.20
CA TYR A 17 0.86 -6.78 11.78
C TYR A 17 0.12 -6.16 12.97
N CYS A 18 -0.62 -5.08 12.70
CA CYS A 18 -1.47 -4.42 13.68
C CYS A 18 -2.69 -3.81 12.97
N VAL A 19 -3.84 -3.80 13.62
CA VAL A 19 -5.06 -3.10 13.15
C VAL A 19 -5.20 -1.80 13.93
N VAL A 20 -5.38 -0.70 13.21
CA VAL A 20 -5.69 0.63 13.74
C VAL A 20 -7.11 1.00 13.31
N ASP A 21 -8.04 1.05 14.25
CA ASP A 21 -9.44 1.32 13.96
C ASP A 21 -9.74 2.80 13.71
N LYS A 22 -10.81 3.07 12.95
CA LYS A 22 -11.41 4.41 12.78
C LYS A 22 -10.44 5.46 12.23
N VAL A 23 -9.57 5.05 11.32
CA VAL A 23 -8.59 5.94 10.67
C VAL A 23 -9.25 6.81 9.60
N LEU A 24 -10.17 6.24 8.80
CA LEU A 24 -10.89 6.97 7.77
C LEU A 24 -12.30 7.33 8.21
N SER A 25 -12.74 8.55 7.88
CA SER A 25 -14.13 8.96 8.08
C SER A 25 -15.07 8.29 7.08
N ALA A 26 -16.34 8.14 7.45
CA ALA A 26 -17.36 7.56 6.56
C ALA A 26 -17.49 8.34 5.24
N GLY A 27 -17.37 9.68 5.27
CA GLY A 27 -17.39 10.52 4.07
C GLY A 27 -16.21 10.19 3.13
N LEU A 28 -15.00 10.09 3.67
CA LEU A 28 -13.82 9.76 2.86
C LEU A 28 -13.92 8.32 2.30
N ILE A 29 -14.42 7.37 3.08
CA ILE A 29 -14.65 5.99 2.60
C ILE A 29 -15.59 6.00 1.40
N ALA A 30 -16.71 6.72 1.47
CA ALA A 30 -17.68 6.80 0.37
C ALA A 30 -17.05 7.42 -0.90
N GLU A 31 -16.28 8.51 -0.76
CA GLU A 31 -15.56 9.15 -1.87
C GLU A 31 -14.54 8.19 -2.51
N LEU A 32 -13.72 7.50 -1.69
CA LEU A 32 -12.70 6.56 -2.16
C LEU A 32 -13.33 5.36 -2.88
N ARG A 33 -14.41 4.81 -2.35
CA ARG A 33 -15.14 3.70 -3.00
C ARG A 33 -15.62 4.09 -4.39
N ALA A 34 -16.28 5.25 -4.50
CA ALA A 34 -16.75 5.76 -5.80
C ALA A 34 -15.58 6.02 -6.77
N ALA A 35 -14.48 6.61 -6.28
CA ALA A 35 -13.28 6.86 -7.06
C ALA A 35 -12.63 5.56 -7.57
N MET A 36 -12.60 4.51 -6.77
CA MET A 36 -12.04 3.22 -7.19
C MET A 36 -12.81 2.61 -8.37
N TYR A 37 -14.13 2.65 -8.37
CA TYR A 37 -14.91 2.16 -9.52
C TYR A 37 -14.65 3.00 -10.78
N ARG A 38 -14.62 4.35 -10.66
CA ARG A 38 -14.27 5.21 -11.81
C ARG A 38 -12.84 4.97 -12.31
N ALA A 39 -11.88 4.77 -11.38
CA ALA A 39 -10.51 4.40 -11.76
C ALA A 39 -10.47 3.06 -12.49
N GLN A 40 -11.25 2.07 -12.05
CA GLN A 40 -11.36 0.76 -12.72
C GLN A 40 -11.86 0.92 -14.15
N GLU A 41 -12.92 1.70 -14.37
CA GLU A 41 -13.46 1.97 -15.72
C GLU A 41 -12.39 2.61 -16.63
N ARG A 42 -11.64 3.58 -16.10
CA ARG A 42 -10.56 4.26 -16.85
C ARG A 42 -9.39 3.32 -17.15
N ILE A 43 -8.99 2.48 -16.20
CA ILE A 43 -7.93 1.49 -16.39
C ILE A 43 -8.37 0.45 -17.43
N VAL A 44 -9.61 -0.04 -17.36
CA VAL A 44 -10.15 -0.97 -18.36
C VAL A 44 -10.21 -0.34 -19.74
N ALA A 45 -10.59 0.92 -19.84
CA ALA A 45 -10.62 1.65 -21.11
C ALA A 45 -9.21 1.86 -21.71
N GLU A 46 -8.19 2.14 -20.86
CA GLU A 46 -6.80 2.38 -21.30
C GLU A 46 -6.06 1.06 -21.64
N VAL A 47 -6.27 0.01 -20.86
CA VAL A 47 -5.48 -1.24 -20.93
C VAL A 47 -6.21 -2.36 -21.66
N GLY A 48 -7.53 -2.43 -21.53
CA GLY A 48 -8.37 -3.52 -22.02
C GLY A 48 -8.58 -4.64 -21.00
N ALA A 49 -9.84 -5.08 -20.85
CA ALA A 49 -10.23 -6.11 -19.87
C ALA A 49 -9.50 -7.45 -20.09
N GLU A 50 -9.33 -7.85 -21.34
CA GLU A 50 -8.63 -9.10 -21.70
C GLU A 50 -7.16 -9.08 -21.28
N ARG A 51 -6.47 -7.95 -21.49
CA ARG A 51 -5.07 -7.78 -21.07
C ARG A 51 -4.93 -7.81 -19.56
N LEU A 52 -5.84 -7.16 -18.84
CA LEU A 52 -5.85 -7.18 -17.36
C LEU A 52 -6.07 -8.60 -16.83
N ARG A 53 -6.99 -9.36 -17.42
CA ARG A 53 -7.24 -10.75 -17.04
C ARG A 53 -6.03 -11.64 -17.29
N ARG A 54 -5.39 -11.54 -18.48
CA ARG A 54 -4.17 -12.30 -18.81
C ARG A 54 -2.98 -11.95 -17.92
N ALA A 55 -2.92 -10.72 -17.41
CA ALA A 55 -1.89 -10.29 -16.46
C ALA A 55 -2.17 -10.73 -15.02
N GLY A 56 -3.33 -11.35 -14.73
CA GLY A 56 -3.76 -11.66 -13.37
C GLY A 56 -4.09 -10.42 -12.53
N GLU A 57 -4.41 -9.30 -13.19
CA GLU A 57 -4.64 -7.98 -12.55
C GLU A 57 -6.13 -7.57 -12.63
N ALA A 58 -7.03 -8.46 -12.96
CA ALA A 58 -8.46 -8.18 -12.93
C ALA A 58 -8.90 -7.85 -11.47
N GLY A 59 -9.43 -6.63 -11.25
CA GLY A 59 -9.78 -6.16 -9.91
C GLY A 59 -8.63 -5.58 -9.10
N VAL A 60 -7.40 -5.54 -9.64
CA VAL A 60 -6.28 -4.78 -9.08
C VAL A 60 -6.08 -3.49 -9.85
N LEU A 61 -6.10 -2.39 -9.13
CA LEU A 61 -6.02 -1.05 -9.70
C LEU A 61 -4.64 -0.47 -9.42
N ARG A 62 -3.90 -0.18 -10.48
CA ARG A 62 -2.57 0.43 -10.41
C ARG A 62 -2.67 1.90 -10.80
N LEU A 63 -1.79 2.73 -10.23
CA LEU A 63 -1.65 4.15 -10.59
C LEU A 63 -2.99 4.93 -10.55
N MET A 64 -3.85 4.60 -9.61
CA MET A 64 -5.20 5.18 -9.50
C MET A 64 -5.20 6.71 -9.33
N MET A 65 -4.18 7.27 -8.68
CA MET A 65 -4.03 8.72 -8.46
C MET A 65 -3.99 9.51 -9.79
N LYS A 66 -3.61 8.87 -10.92
CA LYS A 66 -3.63 9.50 -12.26
C LYS A 66 -5.04 9.85 -12.69
N PHE A 67 -6.01 9.03 -12.31
CA PHE A 67 -7.40 9.17 -12.72
C PHE A 67 -8.27 9.85 -11.67
N GLU A 68 -7.97 9.60 -10.39
CA GLU A 68 -8.77 10.00 -9.24
C GLU A 68 -7.88 10.65 -8.17
N PRO A 69 -7.67 11.98 -8.22
CA PRO A 69 -6.78 12.69 -7.28
C PRO A 69 -7.18 12.55 -5.81
N VAL A 70 -8.45 12.23 -5.50
CA VAL A 70 -8.89 11.97 -4.12
C VAL A 70 -8.09 10.87 -3.43
N LEU A 71 -7.52 9.93 -4.20
CA LEU A 71 -6.66 8.87 -3.66
C LEU A 71 -5.34 9.38 -3.10
N CYS A 72 -4.90 10.59 -3.49
CA CYS A 72 -3.76 11.26 -2.87
C CYS A 72 -4.03 11.63 -1.41
N ARG A 73 -5.29 11.83 -1.00
CA ARG A 73 -5.65 12.13 0.40
C ARG A 73 -5.24 11.02 1.37
N LEU A 74 -5.08 9.80 0.92
CA LEU A 74 -4.54 8.72 1.73
C LEU A 74 -3.07 8.93 2.12
N LEU A 75 -2.33 9.78 1.40
CA LEU A 75 -0.96 10.18 1.74
C LEU A 75 -0.90 11.22 2.87
N GLU A 76 -2.04 11.75 3.28
CA GLU A 76 -2.17 12.82 4.27
C GLU A 76 -2.82 12.32 5.57
N VAL A 77 -3.14 11.03 5.66
CA VAL A 77 -3.73 10.41 6.84
C VAL A 77 -2.75 10.47 8.02
N PRO A 78 -3.07 11.18 9.11
CA PRO A 78 -2.12 11.41 10.20
C PRO A 78 -1.63 10.12 10.87
N GLU A 79 -2.50 9.15 11.07
CA GLU A 79 -2.17 7.86 11.68
C GLU A 79 -1.20 7.07 10.79
N MET A 80 -1.41 7.09 9.49
CA MET A 80 -0.52 6.46 8.51
C MET A 80 0.85 7.15 8.53
N LEU A 81 0.88 8.48 8.47
CA LEU A 81 2.13 9.24 8.50
C LEU A 81 2.93 8.97 9.79
N ALA A 82 2.26 8.96 10.94
CA ALA A 82 2.91 8.68 12.23
C ALA A 82 3.57 7.30 12.26
N VAL A 83 2.89 6.29 11.72
CA VAL A 83 3.43 4.92 11.62
C VAL A 83 4.60 4.86 10.63
N VAL A 84 4.45 5.44 9.45
CA VAL A 84 5.49 5.44 8.40
C VAL A 84 6.75 6.17 8.88
N ASP A 85 6.58 7.35 9.48
CA ASP A 85 7.71 8.16 9.96
C ASP A 85 8.44 7.49 11.13
N HIS A 86 7.71 6.83 12.04
CA HIS A 86 8.32 6.07 13.12
C HIS A 86 9.20 4.91 12.61
N HIS A 87 8.73 4.17 11.61
CA HIS A 87 9.40 2.94 11.18
C HIS A 87 10.44 3.15 10.08
N LEU A 88 10.17 4.07 9.15
CA LEU A 88 11.00 4.29 7.96
C LEU A 88 11.67 5.67 7.93
N GLY A 89 11.27 6.57 8.84
CA GLY A 89 11.76 7.95 8.90
C GLY A 89 11.01 8.90 7.96
N ALA A 90 11.22 10.21 8.20
CA ALA A 90 10.58 11.29 7.45
C ALA A 90 10.94 11.34 5.95
N THR A 91 11.98 10.62 5.54
CA THR A 91 12.39 10.49 4.13
C THR A 91 11.74 9.32 3.41
N ALA A 92 10.88 8.53 4.07
CA ALA A 92 10.17 7.42 3.47
C ALA A 92 9.46 7.82 2.17
N ILE A 93 9.37 6.88 1.23
CA ILE A 93 8.68 7.04 -0.05
C ILE A 93 7.63 5.95 -0.24
N LEU A 94 6.61 6.26 -1.01
CA LEU A 94 5.59 5.31 -1.45
C LEU A 94 6.18 4.44 -2.57
N HIS A 95 6.40 3.17 -2.30
CA HIS A 95 6.87 2.21 -3.30
C HIS A 95 5.78 1.93 -4.35
N LEU A 96 4.56 1.69 -3.87
CA LEU A 96 3.37 1.54 -4.71
C LEU A 96 2.08 1.83 -3.91
N GLN A 97 1.01 2.19 -4.64
CA GLN A 97 -0.36 2.19 -4.16
C GLN A 97 -1.20 1.30 -5.08
N ASN A 98 -1.92 0.35 -4.51
CA ASN A 98 -2.82 -0.55 -5.22
C ASN A 98 -4.23 -0.46 -4.66
N GLY A 99 -5.23 -0.40 -5.54
CA GLY A 99 -6.62 -0.65 -5.17
C GLY A 99 -6.99 -2.10 -5.42
N PHE A 100 -7.88 -2.62 -4.60
CA PHE A 100 -8.44 -3.95 -4.74
C PHE A 100 -9.97 -3.86 -4.76
N ILE A 101 -10.57 -4.34 -5.83
CA ILE A 101 -12.00 -4.63 -5.92
C ILE A 101 -12.10 -6.14 -6.04
N LEU A 102 -12.31 -6.80 -4.89
CA LEU A 102 -12.42 -8.25 -4.81
C LEU A 102 -13.88 -8.66 -5.01
N PRO A 103 -14.24 -9.25 -6.17
CA PRO A 103 -15.61 -9.56 -6.49
C PRO A 103 -16.19 -10.61 -5.52
N GLY A 104 -17.49 -10.46 -5.21
CA GLY A 104 -18.23 -11.41 -4.37
C GLY A 104 -18.75 -12.64 -5.11
N ALA A 105 -18.48 -12.78 -6.40
CA ALA A 105 -18.96 -13.91 -7.21
C ALA A 105 -18.10 -15.16 -6.99
N ALA A 106 -18.73 -16.32 -6.82
CA ALA A 106 -18.04 -17.60 -6.83
C ALA A 106 -17.42 -17.80 -8.22
N GLY A 107 -16.09 -17.89 -8.30
CA GLY A 107 -15.38 -18.16 -9.54
C GLY A 107 -14.48 -17.04 -10.07
N GLY A 108 -14.30 -15.94 -9.33
CA GLY A 108 -13.22 -15.00 -9.65
C GLY A 108 -11.86 -15.68 -9.45
N ASP A 109 -10.93 -15.43 -10.35
CA ASP A 109 -9.55 -15.89 -10.19
C ASP A 109 -9.08 -15.50 -8.80
N ASP A 110 -8.50 -16.46 -8.07
CA ASP A 110 -7.99 -16.29 -6.70
C ASP A 110 -6.72 -15.40 -6.71
N PHE A 111 -6.90 -14.15 -7.15
CA PHE A 111 -5.82 -13.18 -7.23
C PHE A 111 -5.20 -12.99 -5.83
N GLN A 112 -3.88 -13.18 -5.76
CA GLN A 112 -3.11 -13.14 -4.52
C GLN A 112 -3.55 -14.13 -3.42
N SER A 113 -4.28 -15.18 -3.75
CA SER A 113 -4.64 -16.26 -2.80
C SER A 113 -3.42 -17.07 -2.32
N SER A 114 -2.33 -17.04 -3.07
CA SER A 114 -1.07 -17.71 -2.69
C SER A 114 -0.31 -16.87 -1.65
N PHE A 115 0.20 -17.53 -0.61
CA PHE A 115 1.05 -16.88 0.39
C PHE A 115 2.33 -16.33 -0.23
N HIS A 116 2.60 -15.06 0.06
CA HIS A 116 3.77 -14.31 -0.41
C HIS A 116 4.25 -13.27 0.61
N GLN A 117 5.34 -12.65 0.31
CA GLN A 117 5.89 -11.47 0.99
C GLN A 117 6.00 -10.36 -0.05
N ASP A 118 5.55 -9.15 0.29
CA ASP A 118 5.66 -7.99 -0.63
C ASP A 118 7.11 -7.52 -0.80
N PHE A 119 7.94 -7.73 0.22
CA PHE A 119 9.36 -7.43 0.20
C PHE A 119 10.17 -8.62 0.69
N PRO A 120 10.46 -9.64 -0.17
CA PRO A 120 11.07 -10.90 0.24
C PRO A 120 12.58 -10.77 0.51
N ARG A 121 12.96 -9.91 1.45
CA ARG A 121 14.35 -9.64 1.87
C ARG A 121 14.44 -9.62 3.38
N VAL A 122 15.14 -10.59 3.94
CA VAL A 122 15.45 -10.65 5.37
C VAL A 122 16.77 -9.91 5.61
N LEU A 123 16.74 -8.84 6.40
CA LEU A 123 17.85 -7.93 6.62
C LEU A 123 18.23 -7.82 8.10
N ASN A 124 18.26 -8.95 8.81
CA ASN A 124 18.66 -9.04 10.22
C ASN A 124 17.92 -8.03 11.14
N GLY A 125 16.60 -7.90 10.95
CA GLY A 125 15.76 -7.00 11.72
C GLY A 125 15.72 -5.56 11.23
N TYR A 126 16.48 -5.20 10.19
CA TYR A 126 16.38 -3.88 9.58
C TYR A 126 15.13 -3.75 8.73
N LEU A 127 14.21 -2.88 9.16
CA LEU A 127 12.93 -2.68 8.48
C LEU A 127 13.11 -1.78 7.25
N MET A 128 12.92 -2.35 6.08
CA MET A 128 13.04 -1.65 4.79
C MET A 128 11.70 -1.19 4.24
N SER A 129 10.63 -1.88 4.58
CA SER A 129 9.32 -1.67 3.97
C SER A 129 8.20 -2.06 4.93
N ILE A 130 7.14 -1.25 4.93
CA ILE A 130 5.87 -1.54 5.60
C ILE A 130 4.71 -1.29 4.65
N ASN A 131 3.61 -1.98 4.90
CA ASN A 131 2.34 -1.75 4.23
C ASN A 131 1.36 -1.08 5.18
N THR A 132 0.54 -0.19 4.62
CA THR A 132 -0.68 0.31 5.24
C THR A 132 -1.85 -0.02 4.33
N PHE A 133 -2.76 -0.84 4.81
CA PHE A 133 -3.85 -1.40 4.03
C PHE A 133 -5.19 -0.89 4.57
N PHE A 134 -5.83 0.01 3.85
CA PHE A 134 -7.08 0.65 4.25
C PHE A 134 -8.28 -0.19 3.86
N ALA A 135 -9.08 -0.59 4.83
CA ALA A 135 -10.35 -1.28 4.62
C ALA A 135 -11.43 -0.26 4.23
N LEU A 136 -11.97 -0.35 3.02
CA LEU A 136 -13.09 0.50 2.57
C LEU A 136 -14.45 -0.19 2.75
N ASP A 137 -14.44 -1.47 3.13
CA ASP A 137 -15.57 -2.27 3.59
C ASP A 137 -15.18 -2.94 4.91
N ASP A 138 -16.14 -3.45 5.65
CA ASP A 138 -15.86 -4.36 6.77
C ASP A 138 -15.14 -5.60 6.22
N PHE A 139 -14.08 -6.02 6.89
CA PHE A 139 -13.33 -7.22 6.55
C PHE A 139 -13.75 -8.37 7.44
N SER A 140 -14.11 -9.49 6.83
CA SER A 140 -14.45 -10.75 7.48
C SER A 140 -13.86 -11.93 6.68
N ALA A 141 -13.73 -13.07 7.31
CA ALA A 141 -13.32 -14.30 6.61
C ALA A 141 -14.23 -14.60 5.41
N ARG A 142 -15.55 -14.27 5.51
CA ARG A 142 -16.54 -14.52 4.46
C ARG A 142 -16.33 -13.65 3.21
N ASN A 143 -15.87 -12.39 3.35
CA ASN A 143 -15.69 -11.49 2.21
C ASN A 143 -14.23 -11.35 1.77
N GLY A 144 -13.37 -12.28 2.18
CA GLY A 144 -12.00 -12.34 1.71
C GLY A 144 -11.06 -11.40 2.45
N ALA A 145 -11.23 -11.22 3.77
CA ALA A 145 -10.25 -10.55 4.59
C ALA A 145 -8.84 -11.09 4.34
N THR A 146 -7.85 -10.21 4.37
CA THR A 146 -6.44 -10.59 4.21
C THR A 146 -6.06 -11.63 5.26
N ARG A 147 -5.39 -12.69 4.83
CA ARG A 147 -4.87 -13.75 5.69
C ARG A 147 -3.39 -13.46 5.96
N VAL A 148 -3.00 -13.47 7.21
CA VAL A 148 -1.60 -13.28 7.63
C VAL A 148 -1.13 -14.48 8.45
N VAL A 149 0.17 -14.74 8.45
CA VAL A 149 0.76 -15.77 9.33
C VAL A 149 1.60 -15.06 10.39
N PRO A 150 1.03 -14.79 11.60
CA PRO A 150 1.68 -13.98 12.62
C PRO A 150 3.06 -14.49 13.00
N GLY A 151 4.00 -13.57 13.25
CA GLY A 151 5.36 -13.90 13.70
C GLY A 151 6.26 -14.48 12.61
N THR A 152 5.85 -14.45 11.33
CA THR A 152 6.67 -14.94 10.20
C THR A 152 7.46 -13.85 9.47
N GLN A 153 7.32 -12.59 9.89
CA GLN A 153 8.14 -11.50 9.36
C GLN A 153 9.62 -11.76 9.63
N GLN A 154 10.47 -11.32 8.74
CA GLN A 154 11.93 -11.48 8.82
C GLN A 154 12.40 -12.94 8.90
N ARG A 155 11.59 -13.89 8.42
CA ARG A 155 11.91 -15.33 8.43
C ARG A 155 11.96 -15.88 7.00
N ALA A 156 12.75 -16.96 6.85
CA ALA A 156 12.72 -17.78 5.65
C ALA A 156 11.32 -18.37 5.43
N ARG A 157 11.05 -18.80 4.20
CA ARG A 157 9.75 -19.38 3.84
C ARG A 157 9.45 -20.63 4.68
N PRO A 158 8.36 -20.64 5.46
CA PRO A 158 7.87 -21.85 6.10
C PRO A 158 7.39 -22.89 5.08
N ALA A 159 7.22 -24.14 5.50
CA ALA A 159 6.56 -25.13 4.66
C ALA A 159 5.13 -24.70 4.32
N GLN A 160 4.64 -25.04 3.12
CA GLN A 160 3.31 -24.61 2.65
C GLN A 160 2.18 -24.99 3.63
N GLY A 161 2.24 -26.19 4.20
CA GLY A 161 1.24 -26.63 5.17
C GLY A 161 1.28 -25.85 6.49
N ASP A 162 2.42 -25.27 6.88
CA ASP A 162 2.56 -24.44 8.08
C ASP A 162 1.95 -23.07 7.84
N LEU A 163 2.09 -22.50 6.64
CA LEU A 163 1.45 -21.25 6.26
C LEU A 163 -0.07 -21.36 6.36
N GLU A 164 -0.64 -22.43 5.80
CA GLU A 164 -2.10 -22.64 5.85
C GLU A 164 -2.62 -22.84 7.29
N ARG A 165 -1.90 -23.61 8.11
CA ARG A 165 -2.30 -23.86 9.52
C ARG A 165 -2.13 -22.65 10.43
N GLY A 166 -1.12 -21.83 10.18
CA GLY A 166 -0.80 -20.66 10.99
C GLY A 166 -1.54 -19.38 10.57
N ALA A 167 -2.25 -19.41 9.46
CA ALA A 167 -2.90 -18.22 8.93
C ALA A 167 -4.14 -17.83 9.71
N VAL A 168 -4.28 -16.53 9.96
CA VAL A 168 -5.46 -15.90 10.55
C VAL A 168 -6.04 -14.87 9.59
N SER A 169 -7.36 -14.76 9.51
CA SER A 169 -8.03 -13.67 8.79
C SER A 169 -7.99 -12.39 9.60
N VAL A 170 -7.53 -11.31 9.01
CA VAL A 170 -7.49 -10.00 9.66
C VAL A 170 -8.86 -9.33 9.48
N GLU A 171 -9.73 -9.49 10.46
CA GLU A 171 -11.06 -8.91 10.46
C GLU A 171 -11.01 -7.50 11.06
N CYS A 172 -11.70 -6.54 10.45
CA CYS A 172 -11.78 -5.16 10.93
C CYS A 172 -12.98 -4.44 10.31
N ALA A 173 -13.39 -3.33 10.92
CA ALA A 173 -14.44 -2.48 10.38
C ALA A 173 -13.93 -1.61 9.22
N ALA A 174 -14.83 -1.17 8.35
CA ALA A 174 -14.54 -0.16 7.33
C ALA A 174 -13.93 1.10 7.97
N GLY A 175 -12.92 1.65 7.33
CA GLY A 175 -12.15 2.79 7.84
C GLY A 175 -10.97 2.41 8.75
N ALA A 176 -10.77 1.13 9.06
CA ALA A 176 -9.55 0.67 9.72
C ALA A 176 -8.35 0.66 8.75
N MET A 177 -7.16 0.77 9.32
CA MET A 177 -5.88 0.60 8.64
C MET A 177 -5.15 -0.61 9.22
N ILE A 178 -4.86 -1.59 8.38
CA ILE A 178 -4.01 -2.73 8.73
C ILE A 178 -2.58 -2.35 8.39
N VAL A 179 -1.71 -2.31 9.38
CA VAL A 179 -0.26 -2.10 9.20
C VAL A 179 0.43 -3.44 9.25
N PHE A 180 1.35 -3.73 8.34
CA PHE A 180 2.14 -4.95 8.40
C PHE A 180 3.55 -4.78 7.82
N ASP A 181 4.50 -5.52 8.40
CA ASP A 181 5.85 -5.68 7.85
C ASP A 181 5.75 -6.33 6.47
N SER A 182 6.33 -5.71 5.44
CA SER A 182 6.24 -6.23 4.07
C SER A 182 6.93 -7.59 3.88
N THR A 183 7.65 -8.08 4.90
CA THR A 183 8.21 -9.44 4.95
C THR A 183 7.30 -10.45 5.66
N LEU A 184 6.14 -10.03 6.15
CA LEU A 184 5.14 -10.93 6.74
C LEU A 184 4.54 -11.81 5.65
N TRP A 185 4.44 -13.12 5.90
CA TRP A 185 3.75 -14.04 5.01
C TRP A 185 2.25 -13.79 5.07
N HIS A 186 1.67 -13.46 3.92
CA HIS A 186 0.25 -13.13 3.82
C HIS A 186 -0.34 -13.57 2.46
N ALA A 187 -1.65 -13.59 2.39
CA ALA A 187 -2.42 -13.93 1.19
C ALA A 187 -3.78 -13.22 1.19
N GLY A 188 -4.37 -13.07 0.02
CA GLY A 188 -5.78 -12.70 -0.08
C GLY A 188 -6.69 -13.80 0.43
N GLY A 189 -7.80 -13.44 1.07
CA GLY A 189 -8.87 -14.37 1.39
C GLY A 189 -9.85 -14.50 0.22
N ARG A 190 -10.63 -15.59 0.19
CA ARG A 190 -11.67 -15.81 -0.81
C ARG A 190 -12.95 -15.05 -0.45
N ASN A 191 -13.49 -14.27 -1.38
CA ASN A 191 -14.75 -13.57 -1.18
C ASN A 191 -15.93 -14.43 -1.63
N THR A 192 -16.75 -14.83 -0.67
CA THR A 192 -17.98 -15.63 -0.89
C THR A 192 -19.24 -14.86 -0.42
N SER A 193 -19.12 -13.56 -0.21
CA SER A 193 -20.20 -12.76 0.39
C SER A 193 -21.31 -12.37 -0.60
N GLY A 194 -21.06 -12.49 -1.91
CA GLY A 194 -21.96 -12.02 -2.97
C GLY A 194 -21.88 -10.51 -3.23
N LYS A 195 -20.95 -9.79 -2.57
CA LYS A 195 -20.72 -8.35 -2.75
C LYS A 195 -19.23 -8.08 -2.90
N ASP A 196 -18.87 -7.06 -3.66
CA ASP A 196 -17.49 -6.61 -3.77
C ASP A 196 -16.94 -6.17 -2.42
N ARG A 197 -15.65 -6.42 -2.19
CA ARG A 197 -14.90 -5.91 -1.06
C ARG A 197 -13.76 -5.03 -1.58
N LEU A 198 -13.75 -3.76 -1.14
CA LEU A 198 -12.80 -2.75 -1.59
C LEU A 198 -11.74 -2.46 -0.52
N ALA A 199 -10.51 -2.24 -0.98
CA ALA A 199 -9.39 -1.84 -0.14
C ALA A 199 -8.34 -1.06 -0.94
N VAL A 200 -7.51 -0.28 -0.25
CA VAL A 200 -6.33 0.36 -0.83
C VAL A 200 -5.10 -0.01 -0.01
N ASN A 201 -4.11 -0.61 -0.65
CA ASN A 201 -2.80 -0.87 -0.08
C ASN A 201 -1.83 0.24 -0.48
N GLN A 202 -1.05 0.70 0.48
CA GLN A 202 0.11 1.56 0.26
C GLN A 202 1.32 0.86 0.85
N GLN A 203 2.29 0.52 0.01
CA GLN A 203 3.58 0.01 0.45
C GLN A 203 4.57 1.17 0.50
N PHE A 204 5.20 1.37 1.66
CA PHE A 204 6.24 2.37 1.87
C PHE A 204 7.59 1.72 2.02
N THR A 205 8.62 2.40 1.56
CA THR A 205 10.02 1.96 1.67
C THR A 205 10.91 3.11 2.11
N ARG A 206 12.15 2.77 2.49
CA ARG A 206 13.21 3.75 2.61
C ARG A 206 13.47 4.41 1.26
N SER A 207 13.88 5.66 1.28
CA SER A 207 14.01 6.52 0.08
C SER A 207 15.02 6.03 -0.95
N TYR A 208 15.99 5.21 -0.57
CA TYR A 208 16.99 4.64 -1.47
C TYR A 208 16.55 3.31 -2.12
N VAL A 209 15.34 2.83 -1.81
CA VAL A 209 14.70 1.72 -2.53
C VAL A 209 14.02 2.27 -3.78
N LYS A 210 14.34 1.72 -4.94
CA LYS A 210 13.69 2.15 -6.18
C LYS A 210 12.18 1.89 -6.11
N GLN A 211 11.37 2.92 -6.36
CA GLN A 211 9.92 2.80 -6.46
C GLN A 211 9.51 1.85 -7.59
N GLN A 212 8.45 1.09 -7.37
CA GLN A 212 7.88 0.27 -8.45
C GLN A 212 7.15 1.14 -9.49
N ILE A 213 6.60 2.26 -9.06
CA ILE A 213 5.92 3.24 -9.91
C ILE A 213 6.63 4.58 -9.78
N ASP A 214 7.05 5.16 -10.90
CA ASP A 214 7.54 6.54 -10.96
C ASP A 214 6.35 7.50 -10.96
N TYR A 215 5.91 7.88 -9.77
CA TYR A 215 4.75 8.76 -9.59
C TYR A 215 4.99 10.16 -10.16
N VAL A 216 6.21 10.67 -10.05
CA VAL A 216 6.54 12.01 -10.54
C VAL A 216 6.34 12.08 -12.05
N ARG A 217 6.86 11.10 -12.77
CA ARG A 217 6.71 11.01 -14.22
C ARG A 217 5.27 10.70 -14.64
N ALA A 218 4.59 9.84 -13.87
CA ALA A 218 3.25 9.38 -14.22
C ALA A 218 2.15 10.41 -13.98
N LEU A 219 2.27 11.22 -12.91
CA LEU A 219 1.31 12.26 -12.56
C LEU A 219 1.65 13.62 -13.17
N GLY A 220 2.94 13.85 -13.43
CA GLY A 220 3.45 15.14 -13.92
C GLY A 220 3.78 16.12 -12.81
N GLU A 221 4.72 17.00 -13.08
CA GLU A 221 5.28 17.98 -12.13
C GLU A 221 4.20 18.88 -11.49
N ALA A 222 3.30 19.41 -12.29
CA ALA A 222 2.26 20.31 -11.81
C ALA A 222 1.34 19.63 -10.77
N ALA A 223 0.96 18.39 -10.99
CA ALA A 223 0.13 17.62 -10.06
C ALA A 223 0.89 17.33 -8.75
N ILE A 224 2.18 17.00 -8.82
CA ILE A 224 3.01 16.76 -7.63
C ILE A 224 3.17 18.05 -6.82
N LEU A 225 3.49 19.17 -7.45
CA LEU A 225 3.72 20.45 -6.77
C LEU A 225 2.45 21.04 -6.14
N ALA A 226 1.27 20.64 -6.58
CA ALA A 226 0.00 21.02 -5.97
C ALA A 226 -0.27 20.29 -4.63
N LEU A 227 0.48 19.23 -4.31
CA LEU A 227 0.31 18.46 -3.08
C LEU A 227 1.14 19.05 -1.93
N PRO A 228 0.80 18.75 -0.66
CA PRO A 228 1.63 19.09 0.49
C PRO A 228 3.05 18.52 0.39
N ALA A 229 4.04 19.20 0.97
CA ALA A 229 5.45 18.83 0.89
C ALA A 229 5.73 17.38 1.35
N ARG A 230 4.97 16.88 2.36
CA ARG A 230 5.11 15.48 2.82
C ARG A 230 4.60 14.49 1.76
N SER A 231 3.50 14.78 1.09
CA SER A 231 2.99 13.96 -0.02
C SER A 231 3.94 13.99 -1.23
N GLN A 232 4.56 15.15 -1.51
CA GLN A 232 5.62 15.24 -2.53
C GLN A 232 6.80 14.32 -2.20
N GLN A 233 7.27 14.30 -0.93
CA GLN A 233 8.33 13.40 -0.47
C GLN A 233 7.91 11.93 -0.67
N LEU A 234 6.72 11.56 -0.23
CA LEU A 234 6.21 10.20 -0.38
C LEU A 234 6.14 9.76 -1.84
N LEU A 235 5.78 10.65 -2.74
CA LEU A 235 5.73 10.37 -4.19
C LEU A 235 7.11 10.39 -4.87
N GLY A 236 8.19 10.66 -4.12
CA GLY A 236 9.55 10.60 -4.64
C GLY A 236 10.05 11.90 -5.28
N TRP A 237 9.36 13.03 -5.09
CA TRP A 237 9.77 14.32 -5.68
C TRP A 237 11.20 14.72 -5.32
N TYR A 238 11.62 14.46 -4.09
CA TYR A 238 12.96 14.81 -3.61
C TYR A 238 14.00 13.71 -3.77
N THR A 239 13.65 12.60 -4.41
CA THR A 239 14.54 11.44 -4.64
C THR A 239 14.72 11.14 -6.14
N ARG A 240 14.44 12.12 -7.00
CA ARG A 240 14.53 11.95 -8.44
C ARG A 240 15.96 11.71 -8.88
N VAL A 241 16.15 10.83 -9.84
CA VAL A 241 17.45 10.53 -10.43
C VAL A 241 17.74 11.55 -11.53
N VAL A 242 18.92 12.16 -11.48
CA VAL A 242 19.39 13.12 -12.50
C VAL A 242 19.74 12.40 -13.81
N THR A 243 19.51 13.06 -14.92
CA THR A 243 19.75 12.53 -16.27
C THR A 243 20.82 13.29 -17.06
N SER A 244 21.34 14.40 -16.51
CA SER A 244 22.33 15.24 -17.16
C SER A 244 23.26 15.92 -16.16
N LEU A 245 24.40 16.40 -16.64
CA LEU A 245 25.33 17.21 -15.85
C LEU A 245 24.69 18.56 -15.45
N ASP A 246 23.87 19.12 -16.30
CA ASP A 246 23.11 20.36 -15.99
C ASP A 246 22.22 20.17 -14.76
N GLU A 247 21.47 19.08 -14.70
CA GLU A 247 20.65 18.73 -13.53
C GLU A 247 21.51 18.45 -12.29
N TYR A 248 22.66 17.78 -12.46
CA TYR A 248 23.54 17.41 -11.35
C TYR A 248 24.20 18.61 -10.70
N TYR A 249 24.62 19.59 -11.50
CA TYR A 249 25.34 20.78 -11.02
C TYR A 249 24.43 21.97 -10.66
N ARG A 250 23.14 21.77 -10.57
CA ARG A 250 22.22 22.79 -10.06
C ARG A 250 22.55 23.21 -8.63
N PRO A 251 22.26 24.46 -8.27
CA PRO A 251 22.32 24.88 -6.87
C PRO A 251 21.54 23.94 -5.95
N PRO A 252 21.98 23.70 -4.69
CA PRO A 252 21.34 22.73 -3.80
C PRO A 252 19.83 22.88 -3.65
N ALA A 253 19.30 24.10 -3.68
CA ALA A 253 17.86 24.38 -3.58
C ALA A 253 17.05 23.91 -4.81
N GLU A 254 17.69 23.77 -5.96
CA GLU A 254 17.07 23.41 -7.25
C GLU A 254 17.31 21.97 -7.67
N ARG A 255 18.05 21.22 -6.85
CA ARG A 255 18.39 19.82 -7.16
C ARG A 255 17.17 18.92 -7.14
N LEU A 256 17.14 17.97 -8.06
CA LEU A 256 16.11 16.92 -8.14
C LEU A 256 16.20 15.95 -6.96
N TYR A 257 17.39 15.76 -6.41
CA TYR A 257 17.65 14.96 -5.22
C TYR A 257 18.09 15.87 -4.07
N ARG A 258 17.43 15.71 -2.91
CA ARG A 258 17.84 16.40 -1.68
C ARG A 258 18.79 15.53 -0.87
N SER A 259 19.82 16.13 -0.27
CA SER A 259 20.66 15.44 0.69
C SER A 259 19.87 14.94 1.92
N GLY A 260 20.40 13.93 2.59
CA GLY A 260 19.75 13.39 3.81
C GLY A 260 18.55 12.47 3.54
N GLN A 261 18.46 11.89 2.36
CA GLN A 261 17.36 10.98 1.98
C GLN A 261 17.58 9.53 2.46
N GLY A 262 18.64 9.20 3.14
CA GLY A 262 18.85 7.81 3.60
C GLY A 262 20.04 7.69 4.49
#